data_60094d7619a519e601808bdeaa60e756
#
_entry.id   60094d7619a519e601808bdeaa60e756
#
_cell.length_a   1.000
_cell.length_b   1.000
_cell.length_c   1.000
_cell.angle_alpha   90.00
_cell.angle_beta   90.00
_cell.angle_gamma   90.00
#
_symmetry.space_group_name_H-M   'P 1'
#
loop_
_entity.id
_entity.type
_entity.pdbx_description
1 polymer ?
#
loop_
_entity_poly.entity_id
_entity_poly.type
_entity_poly.pdbx_seq_one_letter_code
_entity_poly.pdbx_strand_id
1 'polypeptide(L)'
;MEMTIGLLTPEYPHPLCKASGGIGSSIQNSARDLVALGHRVVVFVYGQRSAQVLDDQGVQLHFIPFKKYSFGGWYFYRKFIQRYVNNCIANQQIQLIEAPDWTGITACMRLNAPLVIRFHGTDAYFCHLEGRSQKLKNFIFEKWAMRQAVAFSSPTHFAAEITQFIFRLKEIKTVIIPNGIRISQFANPNPAAFEPGLIAYFGTLIRKKGVFELIEIFKQLLVVQPTARLVLVGADAPDIQSGADSTWNELQKNLPAAVLDRVQYTGKVPYEQIQAYIAQAHLCVLPSLAETQGMVTLEAMAMQKPVLTSNFGWSTELLEDGISGYCIHPKNHALYVQKIVELMADSQRAIHMGKAARAMVEQNFDSKTISIQTSNFYQDIISNF
;
A
#
# COMPACT_ATOMS: atom_id res chain seq x y z
N MET A 1 2.03 -14.83 24.82
CA MET A 1 1.86 -13.85 25.92
C MET A 1 1.03 -12.69 25.40
N GLU A 2 0.04 -12.21 26.15
CA GLU A 2 -0.71 -11.00 25.80
C GLU A 2 0.20 -9.78 25.85
N MET A 3 0.17 -8.94 24.81
CA MET A 3 0.91 -7.69 24.73
C MET A 3 -0.05 -6.51 24.59
N THR A 4 0.36 -5.33 25.06
CA THR A 4 -0.31 -4.06 24.76
C THR A 4 0.55 -3.28 23.77
N ILE A 5 0.03 -3.08 22.56
CA ILE A 5 0.76 -2.52 21.40
C ILE A 5 0.13 -1.19 21.00
N GLY A 6 0.97 -0.19 20.79
CA GLY A 6 0.56 1.11 20.26
C GLY A 6 0.95 1.26 18.78
N LEU A 7 0.02 1.63 17.91
CA LEU A 7 0.26 1.92 16.50
C LEU A 7 0.03 3.40 16.23
N LEU A 8 1.05 4.14 15.80
CA LEU A 8 0.95 5.55 15.46
C LEU A 8 0.74 5.71 13.95
N THR A 9 -0.29 6.46 13.51
CA THR A 9 -0.63 6.58 12.08
C THR A 9 -1.22 7.95 11.73
N PRO A 10 -1.04 8.47 10.50
CA PRO A 10 -1.72 9.68 10.02
C PRO A 10 -3.18 9.43 9.64
N GLU A 11 -3.56 8.18 9.36
CA GLU A 11 -4.84 7.83 8.75
C GLU A 11 -5.35 6.49 9.25
N TYR A 12 -6.68 6.35 9.27
CA TYR A 12 -7.36 5.12 9.62
C TYR A 12 -8.74 5.11 8.93
N PRO A 13 -9.20 4.01 8.33
CA PRO A 13 -10.48 3.95 7.62
C PRO A 13 -11.67 3.88 8.59
N HIS A 14 -12.04 5.04 9.12
CA HIS A 14 -13.18 5.23 10.02
C HIS A 14 -13.95 6.48 9.58
N PRO A 15 -15.31 6.49 9.65
CA PRO A 15 -16.13 7.62 9.18
C PRO A 15 -15.78 8.98 9.79
N LEU A 16 -15.29 8.99 11.02
CA LEU A 16 -14.88 10.21 11.73
C LEU A 16 -13.46 10.67 11.43
N CYS A 17 -12.66 9.85 10.74
CA CYS A 17 -11.32 10.20 10.29
C CYS A 17 -11.34 11.00 8.99
N LYS A 18 -10.24 11.70 8.72
CA LYS A 18 -9.96 12.18 7.36
C LYS A 18 -9.85 10.98 6.42
N ALA A 19 -9.94 11.27 5.11
CA ALA A 19 -9.79 10.24 4.09
C ALA A 19 -8.55 9.36 4.34
N SER A 20 -8.73 8.05 4.22
CA SER A 20 -7.69 7.05 4.42
C SER A 20 -7.21 6.50 3.08
N GLY A 21 -5.92 6.18 3.02
CA GLY A 21 -5.25 5.50 1.91
C GLY A 21 -4.72 4.13 2.32
N GLY A 22 -3.67 3.68 1.63
CA GLY A 22 -3.11 2.34 1.82
C GLY A 22 -2.50 2.10 3.20
N ILE A 23 -1.88 3.12 3.83
CA ILE A 23 -1.32 3.01 5.18
C ILE A 23 -2.43 2.73 6.19
N GLY A 24 -3.52 3.50 6.14
CA GLY A 24 -4.64 3.33 7.07
C GLY A 24 -5.29 1.97 6.97
N SER A 25 -5.52 1.45 5.77
CA SER A 25 -6.08 0.11 5.56
C SER A 25 -5.14 -0.98 6.09
N SER A 26 -3.84 -0.85 5.86
CA SER A 26 -2.83 -1.77 6.39
C SER A 26 -2.82 -1.79 7.92
N ILE A 27 -2.83 -0.61 8.56
CA ILE A 27 -2.87 -0.47 10.02
C ILE A 27 -4.16 -1.05 10.60
N GLN A 28 -5.32 -0.79 9.99
CA GLN A 28 -6.59 -1.35 10.45
C GLN A 28 -6.58 -2.88 10.42
N ASN A 29 -6.13 -3.46 9.31
CA ASN A 29 -6.05 -4.91 9.16
C ASN A 29 -5.10 -5.51 10.21
N SER A 30 -3.89 -4.97 10.34
CA SER A 30 -2.91 -5.42 11.32
C SER A 30 -3.44 -5.29 12.76
N ALA A 31 -4.06 -4.15 13.11
CA ALA A 31 -4.60 -3.92 14.45
C ALA A 31 -5.69 -4.95 14.82
N ARG A 32 -6.67 -5.16 13.90
CA ARG A 32 -7.75 -6.12 14.14
C ARG A 32 -7.27 -7.57 14.19
N ASP A 33 -6.26 -7.92 13.40
CA ASP A 33 -5.68 -9.26 13.40
C ASP A 33 -4.84 -9.52 14.66
N LEU A 34 -4.13 -8.50 15.18
CA LEU A 34 -3.45 -8.57 16.49
C LEU A 34 -4.44 -8.70 17.65
N VAL A 35 -5.59 -8.00 17.59
CA VAL A 35 -6.69 -8.19 18.57
C VAL A 35 -7.23 -9.61 18.50
N ALA A 36 -7.41 -10.16 17.31
CA ALA A 36 -7.86 -11.55 17.13
C ALA A 36 -6.87 -12.59 17.67
N LEU A 37 -5.57 -12.23 17.77
CA LEU A 37 -4.53 -13.04 18.45
C LEU A 37 -4.52 -12.88 19.97
N GLY A 38 -5.42 -12.07 20.55
CA GLY A 38 -5.53 -11.85 21.98
C GLY A 38 -4.63 -10.73 22.53
N HIS A 39 -4.15 -9.82 21.67
CA HIS A 39 -3.39 -8.65 22.11
C HIS A 39 -4.30 -7.43 22.32
N ARG A 40 -3.88 -6.52 23.20
CA ARG A 40 -4.50 -5.19 23.34
C ARG A 40 -3.85 -4.22 22.35
N VAL A 41 -4.63 -3.59 21.50
CA VAL A 41 -4.12 -2.69 20.47
C VAL A 41 -4.71 -1.29 20.61
N VAL A 42 -3.84 -0.30 20.70
CA VAL A 42 -4.16 1.12 20.76
C VAL A 42 -3.65 1.80 19.50
N VAL A 43 -4.54 2.38 18.70
CA VAL A 43 -4.16 3.09 17.48
C VAL A 43 -4.25 4.59 17.72
N PHE A 44 -3.14 5.29 17.57
CA PHE A 44 -3.03 6.75 17.70
C PHE A 44 -3.11 7.39 16.32
N VAL A 45 -4.26 7.96 15.97
CA VAL A 45 -4.49 8.62 14.67
C VAL A 45 -4.26 10.11 14.83
N TYR A 46 -3.10 10.61 14.39
CA TYR A 46 -2.74 12.02 14.53
C TYR A 46 -3.28 12.90 13.39
N GLY A 47 -3.31 14.23 13.60
CA GLY A 47 -3.75 15.20 12.59
C GLY A 47 -5.26 15.27 12.42
N GLN A 48 -6.05 14.81 13.38
CA GLN A 48 -7.50 14.76 13.31
C GLN A 48 -8.14 16.13 13.68
N ARG A 49 -9.45 16.27 13.45
CA ARG A 49 -10.19 17.53 13.74
C ARG A 49 -10.41 17.73 15.22
N SER A 50 -10.71 16.67 15.96
CA SER A 50 -11.02 16.68 17.40
C SER A 50 -10.39 15.50 18.11
N ALA A 51 -10.21 15.61 19.43
CA ALA A 51 -9.80 14.51 20.28
C ALA A 51 -10.99 13.61 20.56
N GLN A 52 -10.84 12.31 20.34
CA GLN A 52 -11.85 11.29 20.67
C GLN A 52 -11.14 9.98 21.00
N VAL A 53 -11.79 9.16 21.80
CA VAL A 53 -11.38 7.77 22.06
C VAL A 53 -12.59 6.89 21.76
N LEU A 54 -12.39 5.91 20.90
CA LEU A 54 -13.44 5.04 20.37
C LEU A 54 -12.97 3.58 20.42
N ASP A 55 -13.90 2.65 20.35
CA ASP A 55 -13.64 1.25 20.05
C ASP A 55 -14.03 0.95 18.60
N ASP A 56 -13.13 0.29 17.87
CA ASP A 56 -13.36 -0.24 16.53
C ASP A 56 -13.07 -1.73 16.52
N GLN A 57 -14.05 -2.55 16.86
CA GLN A 57 -13.94 -4.01 16.87
C GLN A 57 -12.82 -4.52 17.80
N GLY A 58 -12.73 -3.97 19.01
CA GLY A 58 -11.72 -4.30 19.99
C GLY A 58 -10.41 -3.53 19.87
N VAL A 59 -10.26 -2.72 18.81
CA VAL A 59 -9.14 -1.79 18.65
C VAL A 59 -9.49 -0.46 19.31
N GLN A 60 -8.69 -0.02 20.27
CA GLN A 60 -8.87 1.29 20.90
C GLN A 60 -8.30 2.39 20.02
N LEU A 61 -9.16 3.24 19.44
CA LEU A 61 -8.74 4.36 18.57
C LEU A 61 -8.63 5.66 19.38
N HIS A 62 -7.46 6.30 19.33
CA HIS A 62 -7.20 7.61 19.91
C HIS A 62 -7.01 8.64 18.82
N PHE A 63 -7.95 9.56 18.62
CA PHE A 63 -7.83 10.67 17.69
C PHE A 63 -7.05 11.81 18.33
N ILE A 64 -5.88 12.13 17.79
CA ILE A 64 -5.03 13.21 18.24
C ILE A 64 -5.27 14.43 17.32
N PRO A 65 -5.84 15.53 17.85
CA PRO A 65 -6.17 16.69 17.03
C PRO A 65 -4.93 17.39 16.51
N PHE A 66 -5.06 17.96 15.31
CA PHE A 66 -4.05 18.87 14.80
C PHE A 66 -4.00 20.15 15.62
N LYS A 67 -2.80 20.55 16.05
CA LYS A 67 -2.56 21.84 16.73
C LYS A 67 -1.66 22.71 15.87
N LYS A 68 -2.14 23.92 15.60
CA LYS A 68 -1.34 24.96 14.94
C LYS A 68 -0.56 25.75 16.00
N TYR A 69 0.69 26.07 15.73
CA TYR A 69 1.57 26.89 16.58
C TYR A 69 2.10 28.06 15.76
N SER A 70 2.26 29.22 16.38
CA SER A 70 2.73 30.44 15.72
C SER A 70 4.17 30.32 15.21
N PHE A 71 5.00 29.57 15.95
CA PHE A 71 6.42 29.34 15.64
C PHE A 71 6.79 27.87 15.92
N GLY A 72 7.69 27.28 15.12
CA GLY A 72 8.20 25.93 15.35
C GLY A 72 7.12 24.83 15.34
N GLY A 73 6.01 25.04 14.63
CA GLY A 73 4.84 24.17 14.66
C GLY A 73 5.15 22.69 14.40
N TRP A 74 6.10 22.41 13.50
CA TRP A 74 6.57 21.06 13.23
C TRP A 74 7.15 20.35 14.46
N TYR A 75 7.88 21.11 15.33
CA TYR A 75 8.49 20.59 16.54
C TYR A 75 7.46 20.46 17.67
N PHE A 76 6.72 21.55 17.96
CA PHE A 76 5.77 21.58 19.07
C PHE A 76 4.60 20.60 18.86
N TYR A 77 4.18 20.39 17.61
CA TYR A 77 3.16 19.38 17.32
C TYR A 77 3.67 17.95 17.57
N ARG A 78 4.91 17.62 17.18
CA ARG A 78 5.53 16.35 17.53
C ARG A 78 5.64 16.15 19.04
N LYS A 79 6.02 17.20 19.78
CA LYS A 79 6.08 17.17 21.24
C LYS A 79 4.71 17.01 21.88
N PHE A 80 3.66 17.57 21.29
CA PHE A 80 2.28 17.34 21.73
C PHE A 80 1.88 15.88 21.54
N ILE A 81 2.13 15.29 20.37
CA ILE A 81 1.86 13.86 20.12
C ILE A 81 2.68 12.99 21.09
N GLN A 82 3.98 13.28 21.26
CA GLN A 82 4.84 12.56 22.19
C GLN A 82 4.26 12.53 23.62
N ARG A 83 3.84 13.68 24.14
CA ARG A 83 3.25 13.77 25.50
C ARG A 83 2.00 12.93 25.59
N TYR A 84 1.12 13.02 24.61
CA TYR A 84 -0.12 12.25 24.56
C TYR A 84 0.16 10.75 24.58
N VAL A 85 1.02 10.29 23.68
CA VAL A 85 1.40 8.88 23.56
C VAL A 85 2.09 8.37 24.84
N ASN A 86 3.03 9.13 25.42
CA ASN A 86 3.71 8.74 26.65
C ASN A 86 2.76 8.64 27.86
N ASN A 87 1.76 9.51 27.93
CA ASN A 87 0.71 9.38 28.97
C ASN A 87 -0.10 8.09 28.79
N CYS A 88 -0.42 7.72 27.54
CA CYS A 88 -1.10 6.44 27.27
C CYS A 88 -0.19 5.24 27.53
N ILE A 89 1.10 5.32 27.21
CA ILE A 89 2.09 4.27 27.53
C ILE A 89 2.06 3.99 29.04
N ALA A 90 2.14 5.03 29.86
CA ALA A 90 2.15 4.88 31.33
C ALA A 90 0.80 4.34 31.87
N ASN A 91 -0.33 4.90 31.40
CA ASN A 91 -1.65 4.55 31.94
C ASN A 91 -2.19 3.20 31.46
N GLN A 92 -1.80 2.76 30.27
CA GLN A 92 -2.30 1.53 29.63
C GLN A 92 -1.24 0.44 29.50
N GLN A 93 -0.05 0.67 30.06
CA GLN A 93 1.08 -0.27 30.04
C GLN A 93 1.44 -0.72 28.62
N ILE A 94 1.45 0.22 27.67
CA ILE A 94 1.84 -0.06 26.28
C ILE A 94 3.34 -0.42 26.26
N GLN A 95 3.65 -1.60 25.71
CA GLN A 95 4.98 -2.21 25.76
C GLN A 95 5.81 -1.89 24.53
N LEU A 96 5.17 -1.49 23.40
CA LEU A 96 5.84 -1.18 22.15
C LEU A 96 5.01 -0.16 21.36
N ILE A 97 5.69 0.73 20.63
CA ILE A 97 5.07 1.61 19.63
C ILE A 97 5.61 1.26 18.26
N GLU A 98 4.71 0.97 17.30
CA GLU A 98 5.05 0.99 15.88
C GLU A 98 4.60 2.32 15.26
N ALA A 99 5.43 2.90 14.40
CA ALA A 99 5.12 4.10 13.65
C ALA A 99 5.53 3.95 12.17
N PRO A 100 4.85 4.64 11.22
CA PRO A 100 5.28 4.64 9.83
C PRO A 100 6.53 5.50 9.66
N ASP A 101 7.32 5.16 8.64
CA ASP A 101 8.44 5.96 8.17
C ASP A 101 7.98 7.29 7.51
N TRP A 102 6.71 7.36 7.12
CA TRP A 102 6.09 8.47 6.42
C TRP A 102 6.30 9.82 7.12
N THR A 103 6.84 10.80 6.40
CA THR A 103 7.12 12.18 6.86
C THR A 103 8.02 12.31 8.09
N GLY A 104 8.61 11.23 8.58
CA GLY A 104 9.43 11.24 9.78
C GLY A 104 8.68 11.79 10.99
N ILE A 105 7.45 11.31 11.23
CA ILE A 105 6.59 11.84 12.30
C ILE A 105 7.25 11.73 13.68
N THR A 106 8.02 10.69 13.92
CA THR A 106 8.68 10.43 15.20
C THR A 106 9.96 11.25 15.39
N ALA A 107 10.37 12.05 14.40
CA ALA A 107 11.54 12.93 14.55
C ALA A 107 11.44 13.81 15.81
N CYS A 108 12.51 13.86 16.59
CA CYS A 108 12.58 14.59 17.87
C CYS A 108 11.62 14.08 18.98
N MET A 109 10.96 12.96 18.81
CA MET A 109 10.18 12.33 19.88
C MET A 109 11.08 11.45 20.75
N ARG A 110 10.79 11.38 22.04
CA ARG A 110 11.35 10.39 22.98
C ARG A 110 10.17 9.64 23.59
N LEU A 111 9.92 8.45 23.10
CA LEU A 111 8.85 7.59 23.61
C LEU A 111 9.35 6.74 24.77
N ASN A 112 8.48 6.49 25.74
CA ASN A 112 8.79 5.69 26.96
C ASN A 112 8.56 4.20 26.73
N ALA A 113 8.53 3.75 25.48
CA ALA A 113 8.48 2.37 25.04
C ALA A 113 9.36 2.21 23.79
N PRO A 114 9.86 1.00 23.47
CA PRO A 114 10.61 0.74 22.25
C PRO A 114 9.82 1.16 21.02
N LEU A 115 10.52 1.85 20.11
CA LEU A 115 9.94 2.32 18.83
C LEU A 115 10.38 1.42 17.68
N VAL A 116 9.43 0.79 17.04
CA VAL A 116 9.61 0.13 15.75
C VAL A 116 9.15 1.08 14.63
N ILE A 117 9.90 1.19 13.55
CA ILE A 117 9.45 1.90 12.35
C ILE A 117 9.16 0.89 11.25
N ARG A 118 7.93 0.96 10.72
CA ARG A 118 7.49 0.18 9.56
C ARG A 118 7.66 0.98 8.28
N PHE A 119 8.30 0.37 7.27
CA PHE A 119 8.52 0.99 5.98
C PHE A 119 7.25 0.93 5.12
N HIS A 120 6.65 2.08 4.89
CA HIS A 120 5.54 2.30 3.94
C HIS A 120 5.97 3.11 2.73
N GLY A 121 7.25 3.50 2.71
CA GLY A 121 7.87 4.35 1.70
C GLY A 121 7.87 5.82 2.12
N THR A 122 9.06 6.31 2.48
CA THR A 122 9.31 7.73 2.74
C THR A 122 9.22 8.56 1.46
N ASP A 123 9.17 9.89 1.59
CA ASP A 123 9.34 10.76 0.43
C ASP A 123 10.71 10.55 -0.23
N ALA A 124 11.77 10.28 0.57
CA ALA A 124 13.11 9.93 0.06
C ALA A 124 13.09 8.66 -0.79
N TYR A 125 12.38 7.62 -0.34
CA TYR A 125 12.23 6.37 -1.07
C TYR A 125 11.58 6.58 -2.44
N PHE A 126 10.43 7.25 -2.48
CA PHE A 126 9.73 7.50 -3.74
C PHE A 126 10.50 8.47 -4.64
N CYS A 127 11.15 9.52 -4.08
CA CYS A 127 12.01 10.40 -4.84
C CYS A 127 13.16 9.64 -5.51
N HIS A 128 13.78 8.69 -4.80
CA HIS A 128 14.84 7.86 -5.35
C HIS A 128 14.34 7.00 -6.53
N LEU A 129 13.20 6.32 -6.38
CA LEU A 129 12.63 5.49 -7.45
C LEU A 129 12.15 6.29 -8.66
N GLU A 130 11.62 7.48 -8.42
CA GLU A 130 11.11 8.37 -9.47
C GLU A 130 12.20 9.25 -10.11
N GLY A 131 13.45 9.20 -9.62
CA GLY A 131 14.56 10.03 -10.10
C GLY A 131 14.37 11.54 -9.86
N ARG A 132 13.58 11.93 -8.85
CA ARG A 132 13.29 13.33 -8.52
C ARG A 132 14.00 13.79 -7.23
N SER A 133 14.19 15.09 -7.10
CA SER A 133 14.83 15.68 -5.92
C SER A 133 13.87 15.70 -4.73
N GLN A 134 14.36 15.33 -3.55
CA GLN A 134 13.66 15.51 -2.29
C GLN A 134 13.99 16.86 -1.64
N LYS A 135 13.03 17.46 -0.93
CA LYS A 135 13.27 18.62 -0.08
C LYS A 135 14.15 18.22 1.11
N LEU A 136 15.29 18.90 1.31
CA LEU A 136 16.27 18.60 2.38
C LEU A 136 15.61 18.50 3.77
N LYS A 137 14.64 19.37 4.05
CA LYS A 137 13.89 19.37 5.32
C LYS A 137 13.18 18.02 5.56
N ASN A 138 12.54 17.44 4.54
CA ASN A 138 11.84 16.17 4.64
C ASN A 138 12.85 15.04 4.92
N PHE A 139 13.96 15.03 4.16
CA PHE A 139 15.03 14.05 4.36
C PHE A 139 15.58 14.07 5.80
N ILE A 140 15.82 15.27 6.35
CA ILE A 140 16.33 15.43 7.73
C ILE A 140 15.33 14.84 8.73
N PHE A 141 14.03 15.10 8.59
CA PHE A 141 13.03 14.55 9.51
C PHE A 141 12.91 13.03 9.40
N GLU A 142 12.88 12.49 8.20
CA GLU A 142 12.85 11.06 7.98
C GLU A 142 14.09 10.39 8.60
N LYS A 143 15.28 10.96 8.36
CA LYS A 143 16.54 10.46 8.95
C LYS A 143 16.55 10.54 10.48
N TRP A 144 16.01 11.61 11.07
CA TRP A 144 15.93 11.72 12.53
C TRP A 144 14.94 10.74 13.14
N ALA A 145 13.83 10.47 12.46
CA ALA A 145 12.88 9.44 12.88
C ALA A 145 13.56 8.06 12.92
N MET A 146 14.24 7.67 11.83
CA MET A 146 14.93 6.38 11.73
C MET A 146 15.93 6.16 12.86
N ARG A 147 16.67 7.20 13.28
CA ARG A 147 17.68 7.10 14.35
C ARG A 147 17.13 6.79 15.74
N GLN A 148 15.82 6.87 15.93
CA GLN A 148 15.19 6.63 17.23
C GLN A 148 14.58 5.23 17.33
N ALA A 149 14.48 4.52 16.22
CA ALA A 149 13.96 3.19 16.17
C ALA A 149 14.96 2.17 16.75
N VAL A 150 14.46 1.22 17.50
CA VAL A 150 15.23 0.06 17.98
C VAL A 150 15.24 -1.07 16.95
N ALA A 151 14.23 -1.11 16.08
CA ALA A 151 14.13 -2.07 14.98
C ALA A 151 13.25 -1.50 13.84
N PHE A 152 13.35 -2.14 12.67
CA PHE A 152 12.55 -1.83 11.50
C PHE A 152 11.78 -3.07 11.04
N SER A 153 10.60 -2.85 10.45
CA SER A 153 9.90 -3.83 9.64
C SER A 153 9.69 -3.31 8.22
N SER A 154 9.84 -4.17 7.23
CA SER A 154 9.67 -3.82 5.81
C SER A 154 8.73 -4.80 5.13
N PRO A 155 7.86 -4.34 4.21
CA PRO A 155 6.97 -5.24 3.49
C PRO A 155 7.68 -6.11 2.45
N THR A 156 8.86 -5.70 1.96
CA THR A 156 9.66 -6.41 0.96
C THR A 156 11.16 -6.22 1.24
N HIS A 157 11.99 -7.14 0.76
CA HIS A 157 13.45 -6.99 0.76
C HIS A 157 13.87 -5.76 -0.03
N PHE A 158 13.26 -5.55 -1.20
CA PHE A 158 13.54 -4.40 -2.04
C PHE A 158 13.31 -3.06 -1.32
N ALA A 159 12.17 -2.91 -0.62
CA ALA A 159 11.90 -1.68 0.14
C ALA A 159 12.87 -1.51 1.31
N ALA A 160 13.28 -2.60 1.96
CA ALA A 160 14.28 -2.57 3.03
C ALA A 160 15.63 -2.11 2.49
N GLU A 161 16.14 -2.72 1.43
CA GLU A 161 17.46 -2.42 0.85
C GLU A 161 17.56 -0.97 0.40
N ILE A 162 16.56 -0.47 -0.34
CA ILE A 162 16.53 0.92 -0.82
C ILE A 162 16.48 1.90 0.36
N THR A 163 15.62 1.64 1.36
CA THR A 163 15.50 2.52 2.53
C THR A 163 16.78 2.52 3.36
N GLN A 164 17.37 1.34 3.61
CA GLN A 164 18.65 1.20 4.31
C GLN A 164 19.79 1.91 3.58
N PHE A 165 19.84 1.80 2.26
CA PHE A 165 20.83 2.50 1.42
C PHE A 165 20.70 4.02 1.56
N ILE A 166 19.48 4.56 1.40
CA ILE A 166 19.21 6.01 1.45
C ILE A 166 19.61 6.61 2.80
N PHE A 167 19.20 5.96 3.91
CA PHE A 167 19.42 6.48 5.26
C PHE A 167 20.67 5.94 5.96
N ARG A 168 21.40 5.00 5.33
CA ARG A 168 22.61 4.34 5.86
C ARG A 168 22.35 3.62 7.19
N LEU A 169 21.33 2.74 7.21
CA LEU A 169 20.85 2.05 8.40
C LEU A 169 21.52 0.66 8.58
N LYS A 170 22.84 0.59 8.63
CA LYS A 170 23.57 -0.70 8.59
C LYS A 170 23.50 -1.54 9.88
N GLU A 171 23.23 -0.93 11.03
CA GLU A 171 23.37 -1.56 12.34
C GLU A 171 22.05 -1.94 13.03
N ILE A 172 20.90 -1.56 12.46
CA ILE A 172 19.60 -1.76 13.08
C ILE A 172 18.90 -2.97 12.45
N LYS A 173 18.39 -3.87 13.30
CA LYS A 173 17.63 -5.06 12.89
C LYS A 173 16.45 -4.65 12.00
N THR A 174 16.43 -5.15 10.77
CA THR A 174 15.29 -5.02 9.86
C THR A 174 14.71 -6.39 9.55
N VAL A 175 13.42 -6.57 9.81
CA VAL A 175 12.71 -7.82 9.55
C VAL A 175 11.74 -7.62 8.40
N ILE A 176 11.68 -8.58 7.49
CA ILE A 176 10.72 -8.56 6.38
C ILE A 176 9.42 -9.18 6.86
N ILE A 177 8.39 -8.35 6.91
CA ILE A 177 7.03 -8.74 7.27
C ILE A 177 6.10 -8.11 6.24
N PRO A 178 5.60 -8.87 5.26
CA PRO A 178 4.71 -8.35 4.24
C PRO A 178 3.45 -7.71 4.81
N ASN A 179 2.78 -6.85 4.05
CA ASN A 179 1.40 -6.48 4.38
C ASN A 179 0.49 -7.65 4.03
N GLY A 180 -0.24 -8.13 5.00
CA GLY A 180 -1.18 -9.24 4.81
C GLY A 180 -2.46 -8.79 4.12
N ILE A 181 -3.10 -9.73 3.43
CA ILE A 181 -4.44 -9.55 2.84
C ILE A 181 -5.42 -10.49 3.51
N ARG A 182 -6.62 -9.99 3.84
CA ARG A 182 -7.72 -10.81 4.34
C ARG A 182 -8.35 -11.60 3.20
N ILE A 183 -7.87 -12.81 3.00
CA ILE A 183 -8.27 -13.67 1.90
C ILE A 183 -9.79 -13.87 1.82
N SER A 184 -10.48 -13.96 2.96
CA SER A 184 -11.94 -14.12 3.02
C SER A 184 -12.71 -12.93 2.45
N GLN A 185 -12.11 -11.73 2.39
CA GLN A 185 -12.72 -10.55 1.78
C GLN A 185 -12.61 -10.57 0.25
N PHE A 186 -11.68 -11.36 -0.31
CA PHE A 186 -11.43 -11.45 -1.75
C PHE A 186 -11.87 -12.80 -2.30
N ALA A 187 -13.17 -13.07 -2.20
CA ALA A 187 -13.77 -14.28 -2.72
C ALA A 187 -14.26 -14.05 -4.16
N ASN A 188 -13.77 -14.88 -5.09
CA ASN A 188 -14.31 -14.97 -6.44
C ASN A 188 -14.88 -16.37 -6.62
N PRO A 189 -16.19 -16.56 -6.43
CA PRO A 189 -16.81 -17.89 -6.49
C PRO A 189 -16.80 -18.50 -7.89
N ASN A 190 -16.68 -17.68 -8.93
CA ASN A 190 -16.62 -18.15 -10.31
C ASN A 190 -15.51 -17.42 -11.10
N PRO A 191 -14.24 -17.82 -10.94
CA PRO A 191 -13.12 -17.18 -11.62
C PRO A 191 -13.17 -17.26 -13.15
N ALA A 192 -13.94 -18.21 -13.69
CA ALA A 192 -14.15 -18.39 -15.13
C ALA A 192 -15.23 -17.45 -15.71
N ALA A 193 -16.06 -16.85 -14.87
CA ALA A 193 -17.07 -15.88 -15.30
C ALA A 193 -16.45 -14.48 -15.34
N PHE A 194 -15.85 -14.13 -16.46
CA PHE A 194 -15.30 -12.81 -16.74
C PHE A 194 -15.80 -12.30 -18.09
N GLU A 195 -15.67 -11.01 -18.30
CA GLU A 195 -15.97 -10.38 -19.59
C GLU A 195 -14.76 -10.51 -20.52
N PRO A 196 -14.87 -11.25 -21.65
CA PRO A 196 -13.78 -11.41 -22.59
C PRO A 196 -13.27 -10.04 -23.08
N GLY A 197 -11.95 -9.83 -23.04
CA GLY A 197 -11.32 -8.60 -23.48
C GLY A 197 -11.39 -7.43 -22.47
N LEU A 198 -12.00 -7.60 -21.29
CA LEU A 198 -12.04 -6.56 -20.26
C LEU A 198 -10.76 -6.59 -19.44
N ILE A 199 -10.01 -5.49 -19.45
CA ILE A 199 -8.83 -5.24 -18.63
C ILE A 199 -9.24 -4.35 -17.47
N ALA A 200 -8.84 -4.71 -16.24
CA ALA A 200 -9.01 -3.85 -15.08
C ALA A 200 -7.68 -3.25 -14.59
N TYR A 201 -7.74 -1.98 -14.25
CA TYR A 201 -6.77 -1.28 -13.42
C TYR A 201 -7.51 -0.73 -12.20
N PHE A 202 -6.91 -0.84 -11.02
CA PHE A 202 -7.45 -0.24 -9.82
C PHE A 202 -6.35 0.33 -8.92
N GLY A 203 -6.65 1.50 -8.37
CA GLY A 203 -5.73 2.34 -7.62
C GLY A 203 -5.88 3.80 -7.96
N THR A 204 -5.25 4.68 -7.19
CA THR A 204 -5.25 6.12 -7.48
C THR A 204 -4.64 6.39 -8.84
N LEU A 205 -5.29 7.22 -9.65
CA LEU A 205 -4.76 7.65 -10.94
C LEU A 205 -3.65 8.67 -10.71
N ILE A 206 -2.42 8.19 -10.67
CA ILE A 206 -1.19 8.99 -10.54
C ILE A 206 -0.07 8.35 -11.37
N ARG A 207 0.86 9.17 -11.81
CA ARG A 207 1.97 8.75 -12.68
C ARG A 207 2.77 7.57 -12.12
N LYS A 208 3.13 7.60 -10.84
CA LYS A 208 3.91 6.52 -10.23
C LYS A 208 3.19 5.16 -10.20
N LYS A 209 1.86 5.14 -10.35
CA LYS A 209 1.08 3.90 -10.49
C LYS A 209 1.01 3.41 -11.94
N GLY A 210 1.73 4.06 -12.85
CA GLY A 210 1.88 3.62 -14.24
C GLY A 210 0.66 3.83 -15.12
N VAL A 211 -0.28 4.71 -14.73
CA VAL A 211 -1.51 4.90 -15.52
C VAL A 211 -1.24 5.45 -16.92
N PHE A 212 -0.21 6.26 -17.10
CA PHE A 212 0.20 6.74 -18.43
C PHE A 212 0.77 5.60 -19.29
N GLU A 213 1.59 4.74 -18.71
CA GLU A 213 2.12 3.55 -19.37
C GLU A 213 0.99 2.58 -19.73
N LEU A 214 0.02 2.39 -18.84
CA LEU A 214 -1.17 1.58 -19.12
C LEU A 214 -1.95 2.07 -20.33
N ILE A 215 -2.13 3.38 -20.46
CA ILE A 215 -2.82 3.96 -21.61
C ILE A 215 -2.04 3.72 -22.91
N GLU A 216 -0.72 3.85 -22.90
CA GLU A 216 0.10 3.56 -24.08
C GLU A 216 0.08 2.06 -24.44
N ILE A 217 0.07 1.17 -23.44
CA ILE A 217 -0.15 -0.27 -23.64
C ILE A 217 -1.51 -0.52 -24.29
N PHE A 218 -2.56 0.12 -23.75
CA PHE A 218 -3.93 -0.08 -24.23
C PHE A 218 -4.15 0.45 -25.66
N LYS A 219 -3.54 1.58 -26.03
CA LYS A 219 -3.54 2.10 -27.41
C LYS A 219 -2.95 1.08 -28.38
N GLN A 220 -1.79 0.50 -28.04
CA GLN A 220 -1.14 -0.52 -28.88
C GLN A 220 -1.99 -1.80 -28.93
N LEU A 221 -2.61 -2.19 -27.82
CA LEU A 221 -3.47 -3.36 -27.77
C LEU A 221 -4.68 -3.22 -28.71
N LEU A 222 -5.32 -2.06 -28.77
CA LEU A 222 -6.49 -1.84 -29.64
C LEU A 222 -6.18 -2.02 -31.13
N VAL A 223 -4.92 -1.93 -31.57
CA VAL A 223 -4.51 -2.21 -32.95
C VAL A 223 -4.71 -3.68 -33.30
N VAL A 224 -4.43 -4.57 -32.35
CA VAL A 224 -4.50 -6.04 -32.55
C VAL A 224 -5.73 -6.70 -31.92
N GLN A 225 -6.37 -6.01 -30.98
CA GLN A 225 -7.58 -6.43 -30.28
C GLN A 225 -8.60 -5.28 -30.21
N PRO A 226 -9.27 -4.92 -31.33
CA PRO A 226 -10.14 -3.72 -31.38
C PRO A 226 -11.35 -3.78 -30.44
N THR A 227 -11.71 -4.97 -29.95
CA THR A 227 -12.85 -5.18 -29.03
C THR A 227 -12.45 -5.10 -27.56
N ALA A 228 -11.15 -4.97 -27.25
CA ALA A 228 -10.69 -4.84 -25.88
C ALA A 228 -11.29 -3.60 -25.19
N ARG A 229 -11.51 -3.71 -23.88
CA ARG A 229 -12.04 -2.63 -23.03
C ARG A 229 -11.14 -2.47 -21.81
N LEU A 230 -11.03 -1.24 -21.32
CA LEU A 230 -10.27 -0.92 -20.12
C LEU A 230 -11.17 -0.26 -19.09
N VAL A 231 -11.21 -0.78 -17.87
CA VAL A 231 -11.85 -0.11 -16.74
C VAL A 231 -10.79 0.39 -15.77
N LEU A 232 -10.87 1.69 -15.45
CA LEU A 232 -10.02 2.37 -14.47
C LEU A 232 -10.86 2.65 -13.23
N VAL A 233 -10.45 2.06 -12.10
CA VAL A 233 -11.17 2.16 -10.81
C VAL A 233 -10.27 2.84 -9.78
N GLY A 234 -10.66 4.01 -9.28
CA GLY A 234 -9.90 4.68 -8.23
C GLY A 234 -10.04 6.19 -8.21
N ALA A 235 -9.50 6.81 -7.19
CA ALA A 235 -9.50 8.26 -7.06
C ALA A 235 -8.59 8.91 -8.11
N ASP A 236 -9.01 10.05 -8.63
CA ASP A 236 -8.16 10.94 -9.41
C ASP A 236 -7.28 11.78 -8.47
N ALA A 237 -6.11 12.15 -8.93
CA ALA A 237 -5.18 13.02 -8.20
C ALA A 237 -4.39 13.93 -9.15
N PRO A 238 -3.86 15.05 -8.66
CA PRO A 238 -2.97 15.90 -9.43
C PRO A 238 -1.72 15.15 -9.91
N ASP A 239 -1.25 15.45 -11.12
CA ASP A 239 0.03 14.98 -11.61
C ASP A 239 1.15 15.95 -11.26
N ILE A 240 2.06 15.53 -10.39
CA ILE A 240 3.16 16.37 -9.90
C ILE A 240 4.13 16.76 -11.03
N GLN A 241 4.27 15.93 -12.06
CA GLN A 241 5.25 16.15 -13.11
C GLN A 241 4.76 17.18 -14.14
N SER A 242 3.51 17.11 -14.55
CA SER A 242 2.93 18.08 -15.49
C SER A 242 2.33 19.31 -14.82
N GLY A 243 2.04 19.22 -13.51
CA GLY A 243 1.34 20.24 -12.75
C GLY A 243 -0.18 20.26 -13.01
N ALA A 244 -0.73 19.27 -13.69
CA ALA A 244 -2.16 19.16 -13.92
C ALA A 244 -2.91 18.82 -12.61
N ASP A 245 -4.04 19.50 -12.36
CA ASP A 245 -4.87 19.28 -11.17
C ASP A 245 -5.60 17.94 -11.20
N SER A 246 -5.67 17.27 -12.36
CA SER A 246 -6.36 16.01 -12.59
C SER A 246 -5.57 15.17 -13.60
N THR A 247 -5.10 14.01 -13.16
CA THR A 247 -4.45 13.03 -14.02
C THR A 247 -5.43 12.48 -15.08
N TRP A 248 -6.68 12.24 -14.69
CA TRP A 248 -7.69 11.76 -15.64
C TRP A 248 -7.97 12.76 -16.75
N ASN A 249 -8.17 14.04 -16.43
CA ASN A 249 -8.38 15.08 -17.44
C ASN A 249 -7.18 15.22 -18.37
N GLU A 250 -5.96 15.05 -17.87
CA GLU A 250 -4.75 15.06 -18.69
C GLU A 250 -4.72 13.88 -19.67
N LEU A 251 -5.07 12.69 -19.21
CA LEU A 251 -5.17 11.50 -20.06
C LEU A 251 -6.24 11.68 -21.16
N GLN A 252 -7.45 12.16 -20.79
CA GLN A 252 -8.54 12.38 -21.76
C GLN A 252 -8.15 13.35 -22.89
N LYS A 253 -7.47 14.44 -22.56
CA LYS A 253 -7.05 15.43 -23.56
C LYS A 253 -6.09 14.87 -24.61
N ASN A 254 -5.34 13.84 -24.26
CA ASN A 254 -4.31 13.26 -25.10
C ASN A 254 -4.74 11.94 -25.79
N LEU A 255 -6.00 11.48 -25.55
CA LEU A 255 -6.50 10.23 -26.11
C LEU A 255 -7.36 10.49 -27.37
N PRO A 256 -7.13 9.71 -28.46
CA PRO A 256 -8.06 9.67 -29.57
C PRO A 256 -9.44 9.21 -29.10
N ALA A 257 -10.51 9.76 -29.70
CA ALA A 257 -11.90 9.41 -29.35
C ALA A 257 -12.16 7.90 -29.41
N ALA A 258 -11.66 7.22 -30.44
CA ALA A 258 -11.81 5.76 -30.59
C ALA A 258 -11.17 4.95 -29.45
N VAL A 259 -10.12 5.47 -28.80
CA VAL A 259 -9.52 4.85 -27.61
C VAL A 259 -10.36 5.19 -26.38
N LEU A 260 -10.78 6.44 -26.25
CA LEU A 260 -11.58 6.92 -25.12
C LEU A 260 -12.91 6.18 -25.01
N ASP A 261 -13.56 5.86 -26.13
CA ASP A 261 -14.81 5.07 -26.19
C ASP A 261 -14.65 3.63 -25.64
N ARG A 262 -13.42 3.15 -25.49
CA ARG A 262 -13.06 1.84 -24.96
C ARG A 262 -12.56 1.89 -23.51
N VAL A 263 -12.47 3.08 -22.92
CA VAL A 263 -11.99 3.30 -21.54
C VAL A 263 -13.15 3.77 -20.67
N GLN A 264 -13.46 3.00 -19.65
CA GLN A 264 -14.41 3.40 -18.60
C GLN A 264 -13.62 3.86 -17.37
N TYR A 265 -13.83 5.10 -16.92
CA TYR A 265 -13.34 5.57 -15.63
C TYR A 265 -14.49 5.69 -14.63
N THR A 266 -14.38 5.01 -13.49
CA THR A 266 -15.45 4.95 -12.49
C THR A 266 -15.32 6.01 -11.40
N GLY A 267 -14.15 6.65 -11.28
CA GLY A 267 -13.82 7.44 -10.10
C GLY A 267 -13.55 6.55 -8.89
N LYS A 268 -13.52 7.16 -7.70
CA LYS A 268 -13.38 6.45 -6.43
C LYS A 268 -14.67 5.70 -6.11
N VAL A 269 -14.58 4.40 -5.95
CA VAL A 269 -15.68 3.53 -5.49
C VAL A 269 -15.42 3.07 -4.04
N PRO A 270 -16.46 2.65 -3.29
CA PRO A 270 -16.29 1.96 -2.02
C PRO A 270 -15.41 0.72 -2.18
N TYR A 271 -14.58 0.44 -1.16
CA TYR A 271 -13.60 -0.65 -1.24
C TYR A 271 -14.25 -2.02 -1.53
N GLU A 272 -15.42 -2.27 -0.98
CA GLU A 272 -16.19 -3.50 -1.15
C GLU A 272 -16.66 -3.69 -2.60
N GLN A 273 -16.82 -2.61 -3.36
CA GLN A 273 -17.24 -2.66 -4.76
C GLN A 273 -16.09 -2.95 -5.72
N ILE A 274 -14.83 -2.71 -5.30
CA ILE A 274 -13.65 -2.99 -6.14
C ILE A 274 -13.62 -4.44 -6.58
N GLN A 275 -14.03 -5.36 -5.70
CA GLN A 275 -14.04 -6.79 -5.97
C GLN A 275 -14.94 -7.15 -7.17
N ALA A 276 -16.06 -6.47 -7.36
CA ALA A 276 -16.94 -6.71 -8.49
C ALA A 276 -16.25 -6.36 -9.82
N TYR A 277 -15.52 -5.24 -9.88
CA TYR A 277 -14.75 -4.88 -11.06
C TYR A 277 -13.61 -5.86 -11.34
N ILE A 278 -12.90 -6.31 -10.28
CA ILE A 278 -11.86 -7.32 -10.42
C ILE A 278 -12.47 -8.63 -10.91
N ALA A 279 -13.60 -9.08 -10.35
CA ALA A 279 -14.25 -10.32 -10.74
C ALA A 279 -14.70 -10.32 -12.21
N GLN A 280 -15.19 -9.19 -12.73
CA GLN A 280 -15.59 -9.04 -14.13
C GLN A 280 -14.40 -9.01 -15.10
N ALA A 281 -13.21 -8.61 -14.65
CA ALA A 281 -12.06 -8.49 -15.53
C ALA A 281 -11.58 -9.85 -16.06
N HIS A 282 -11.16 -9.88 -17.33
CA HIS A 282 -10.43 -11.00 -17.90
C HIS A 282 -9.05 -11.11 -17.26
N LEU A 283 -8.37 -9.98 -17.10
CA LEU A 283 -7.06 -9.85 -16.46
C LEU A 283 -6.87 -8.44 -15.87
N CYS A 284 -5.87 -8.29 -14.99
CA CYS A 284 -5.51 -7.01 -14.40
C CYS A 284 -4.13 -6.55 -14.89
N VAL A 285 -4.00 -5.25 -15.21
CA VAL A 285 -2.73 -4.64 -15.63
C VAL A 285 -2.38 -3.51 -14.67
N LEU A 286 -1.28 -3.67 -13.95
CA LEU A 286 -0.86 -2.81 -12.84
C LEU A 286 0.62 -2.39 -13.00
N PRO A 287 0.97 -1.56 -14.01
CA PRO A 287 2.34 -1.26 -14.41
C PRO A 287 2.97 -0.16 -13.54
N SER A 288 2.89 -0.28 -12.22
CA SER A 288 3.39 0.72 -11.26
C SER A 288 4.89 0.94 -11.41
N LEU A 289 5.31 2.20 -11.36
CA LEU A 289 6.72 2.61 -11.42
C LEU A 289 7.39 2.62 -10.04
N ALA A 290 6.61 2.78 -8.98
CA ALA A 290 7.12 2.84 -7.61
C ALA A 290 6.09 2.38 -6.58
N GLU A 291 6.45 1.35 -5.81
CA GLU A 291 5.70 0.77 -4.70
C GLU A 291 6.66 0.29 -3.61
N THR A 292 6.12 0.02 -2.43
CA THR A 292 6.84 -0.75 -1.41
C THR A 292 6.47 -2.23 -1.45
N GLN A 293 5.23 -2.56 -1.84
CA GLN A 293 4.76 -3.94 -2.01
C GLN A 293 3.71 -4.09 -3.14
N GLY A 294 2.81 -3.09 -3.35
CA GLY A 294 1.78 -3.20 -4.38
C GLY A 294 0.57 -4.01 -3.95
N MET A 295 -0.18 -3.56 -2.93
CA MET A 295 -1.35 -4.26 -2.39
C MET A 295 -2.40 -4.59 -3.44
N VAL A 296 -2.62 -3.72 -4.42
CA VAL A 296 -3.55 -3.96 -5.54
C VAL A 296 -3.19 -5.21 -6.34
N THR A 297 -1.91 -5.54 -6.48
CA THR A 297 -1.47 -6.79 -7.12
C THR A 297 -1.94 -8.01 -6.30
N LEU A 298 -1.75 -7.99 -4.98
CA LEU A 298 -2.22 -9.06 -4.10
C LEU A 298 -3.74 -9.21 -4.11
N GLU A 299 -4.48 -8.10 -4.18
CA GLU A 299 -5.95 -8.10 -4.26
C GLU A 299 -6.45 -8.77 -5.55
N ALA A 300 -5.84 -8.47 -6.71
CA ALA A 300 -6.15 -9.14 -7.97
C ALA A 300 -5.81 -10.63 -7.94
N MET A 301 -4.64 -10.97 -7.42
CA MET A 301 -4.20 -12.37 -7.25
C MET A 301 -5.16 -13.14 -6.33
N ALA A 302 -5.57 -12.53 -5.21
CA ALA A 302 -6.55 -13.11 -4.29
C ALA A 302 -7.92 -13.39 -4.94
N MET A 303 -8.29 -12.58 -5.94
CA MET A 303 -9.50 -12.77 -6.75
C MET A 303 -9.31 -13.75 -7.92
N GLN A 304 -8.22 -14.52 -7.92
CA GLN A 304 -7.89 -15.48 -8.97
C GLN A 304 -7.82 -14.86 -10.37
N LYS A 305 -7.28 -13.63 -10.49
CA LYS A 305 -7.11 -12.99 -11.79
C LYS A 305 -5.65 -13.06 -12.24
N PRO A 306 -5.42 -13.30 -13.53
CA PRO A 306 -4.09 -13.09 -14.12
C PRO A 306 -3.69 -11.64 -13.94
N VAL A 307 -2.45 -11.40 -13.48
CA VAL A 307 -1.94 -10.07 -13.24
C VAL A 307 -0.67 -9.84 -14.07
N LEU A 308 -0.65 -8.70 -14.79
CA LEU A 308 0.57 -8.19 -15.40
C LEU A 308 1.00 -6.97 -14.58
N THR A 309 2.17 -7.06 -13.97
CA THR A 309 2.71 -6.00 -13.10
C THR A 309 4.13 -5.64 -13.51
N SER A 310 4.75 -4.71 -12.79
CA SER A 310 6.12 -4.27 -13.09
C SER A 310 7.14 -5.36 -12.73
N ASN A 311 8.35 -5.29 -13.32
CA ASN A 311 9.47 -6.17 -12.98
C ASN A 311 10.45 -5.54 -11.96
N PHE A 312 10.01 -4.57 -11.17
CA PHE A 312 10.83 -4.04 -10.08
C PHE A 312 10.86 -5.00 -8.88
N GLY A 313 11.92 -4.94 -8.07
CA GLY A 313 12.18 -5.90 -6.99
C GLY A 313 10.99 -6.11 -6.04
N TRP A 314 10.25 -5.06 -5.69
CA TRP A 314 9.05 -5.19 -4.85
C TRP A 314 7.96 -6.06 -5.48
N SER A 315 7.87 -6.12 -6.81
CA SER A 315 6.85 -6.88 -7.52
C SER A 315 7.25 -8.34 -7.75
N THR A 316 8.53 -8.58 -8.01
CA THR A 316 9.06 -9.94 -8.17
C THR A 316 9.05 -10.75 -6.87
N GLU A 317 8.87 -10.09 -5.73
CA GLU A 317 8.65 -10.74 -4.43
C GLU A 317 7.17 -11.17 -4.23
N LEU A 318 6.23 -10.69 -5.07
CA LEU A 318 4.80 -10.98 -4.92
C LEU A 318 4.34 -12.17 -5.75
N LEU A 319 4.92 -12.40 -6.91
CA LEU A 319 4.48 -13.41 -7.85
C LEU A 319 5.66 -14.08 -8.58
N GLU A 320 5.40 -15.27 -9.08
CA GLU A 320 6.34 -16.04 -9.91
C GLU A 320 6.01 -15.78 -11.39
N ASP A 321 7.01 -15.21 -12.11
CA ASP A 321 6.84 -14.77 -13.49
C ASP A 321 6.50 -15.95 -14.44
N GLY A 322 5.47 -15.77 -15.24
CA GLY A 322 4.92 -16.77 -16.16
C GLY A 322 4.06 -17.85 -15.52
N ILE A 323 4.00 -17.96 -14.18
CA ILE A 323 3.23 -18.95 -13.43
C ILE A 323 2.03 -18.31 -12.73
N SER A 324 2.25 -17.37 -11.84
CA SER A 324 1.19 -16.69 -11.07
C SER A 324 0.88 -15.27 -11.57
N GLY A 325 1.54 -14.85 -12.64
CA GLY A 325 1.39 -13.55 -13.30
C GLY A 325 2.56 -13.27 -14.21
N TYR A 326 2.67 -12.02 -14.69
CA TYR A 326 3.82 -11.56 -15.47
C TYR A 326 4.43 -10.32 -14.83
N CYS A 327 5.78 -10.34 -14.72
CA CYS A 327 6.60 -9.20 -14.31
C CYS A 327 7.25 -8.56 -15.55
N ILE A 328 6.80 -7.37 -15.95
CA ILE A 328 7.22 -6.71 -17.18
C ILE A 328 7.66 -5.28 -16.87
N HIS A 329 8.77 -4.82 -17.46
CA HIS A 329 9.17 -3.43 -17.28
C HIS A 329 8.08 -2.48 -17.81
N PRO A 330 7.59 -1.49 -17.03
CA PRO A 330 6.43 -0.66 -17.39
C PRO A 330 6.53 0.02 -18.76
N LYS A 331 7.74 0.35 -19.21
CA LYS A 331 7.99 0.94 -20.54
C LYS A 331 8.10 -0.07 -21.66
N ASN A 332 8.05 -1.37 -21.39
CA ASN A 332 8.05 -2.40 -22.43
C ASN A 332 6.60 -2.71 -22.86
N HIS A 333 5.97 -1.71 -23.48
CA HIS A 333 4.56 -1.77 -23.88
C HIS A 333 4.29 -2.94 -24.82
N ALA A 334 5.19 -3.22 -25.76
CA ALA A 334 5.05 -4.31 -26.71
C ALA A 334 4.96 -5.69 -26.02
N LEU A 335 5.77 -5.95 -24.98
CA LEU A 335 5.70 -7.19 -24.24
C LEU A 335 4.41 -7.29 -23.41
N TYR A 336 3.93 -6.18 -22.82
CA TYR A 336 2.61 -6.16 -22.20
C TYR A 336 1.51 -6.57 -23.19
N VAL A 337 1.49 -5.96 -24.39
CA VAL A 337 0.51 -6.28 -25.43
C VAL A 337 0.58 -7.74 -25.81
N GLN A 338 1.78 -8.25 -26.06
CA GLN A 338 1.98 -9.67 -26.37
C GLN A 338 1.37 -10.58 -25.32
N LYS A 339 1.69 -10.36 -24.02
CA LYS A 339 1.20 -11.20 -22.92
C LYS A 339 -0.30 -11.06 -22.68
N ILE A 340 -0.85 -9.88 -22.88
CA ILE A 340 -2.32 -9.65 -22.83
C ILE A 340 -3.01 -10.45 -23.94
N VAL A 341 -2.50 -10.40 -25.19
CA VAL A 341 -3.06 -11.15 -26.31
C VAL A 341 -2.97 -12.66 -26.09
N GLU A 342 -1.83 -13.16 -25.57
CA GLU A 342 -1.68 -14.58 -25.23
C GLU A 342 -2.72 -15.03 -24.23
N LEU A 343 -2.98 -14.25 -23.15
CA LEU A 343 -3.98 -14.59 -22.13
C LEU A 343 -5.42 -14.46 -22.64
N MET A 344 -5.70 -13.48 -23.51
CA MET A 344 -7.02 -13.32 -24.13
C MET A 344 -7.34 -14.43 -25.12
N ALA A 345 -6.35 -14.97 -25.80
CA ALA A 345 -6.50 -16.07 -26.76
C ALA A 345 -6.68 -17.43 -26.08
N ASP A 346 -6.16 -17.61 -24.84
CA ASP A 346 -6.22 -18.86 -24.09
C ASP A 346 -6.82 -18.63 -22.69
N SER A 347 -8.14 -18.66 -22.60
CA SER A 347 -8.88 -18.52 -21.35
C SER A 347 -8.54 -19.57 -20.29
N GLN A 348 -8.16 -20.80 -20.70
CA GLN A 348 -7.77 -21.85 -19.76
C GLN A 348 -6.43 -21.51 -19.10
N ARG A 349 -5.47 -21.01 -19.87
CA ARG A 349 -4.21 -20.50 -19.34
C ARG A 349 -4.42 -19.32 -18.39
N ALA A 350 -5.31 -18.38 -18.73
CA ALA A 350 -5.66 -17.25 -17.88
C ALA A 350 -6.25 -17.73 -16.53
N ILE A 351 -7.20 -18.66 -16.55
CA ILE A 351 -7.79 -19.24 -15.34
C ILE A 351 -6.75 -19.99 -14.51
N HIS A 352 -5.88 -20.76 -15.14
CA HIS A 352 -4.83 -21.50 -14.45
C HIS A 352 -3.83 -20.57 -13.75
N MET A 353 -3.39 -19.53 -14.44
CA MET A 353 -2.53 -18.49 -13.86
C MET A 353 -3.20 -17.79 -12.68
N GLY A 354 -4.48 -17.43 -12.78
CA GLY A 354 -5.25 -16.85 -11.70
C GLY A 354 -5.36 -17.76 -10.47
N LYS A 355 -5.51 -19.07 -10.65
CA LYS A 355 -5.50 -20.06 -9.56
C LYS A 355 -4.13 -20.14 -8.89
N ALA A 356 -3.04 -20.14 -9.66
CA ALA A 356 -1.68 -20.12 -9.13
C ALA A 356 -1.41 -18.83 -8.35
N ALA A 357 -1.88 -17.70 -8.86
CA ALA A 357 -1.81 -16.40 -8.18
C ALA A 357 -2.50 -16.43 -6.80
N ARG A 358 -3.69 -16.99 -6.72
CA ARG A 358 -4.44 -17.15 -5.46
C ARG A 358 -3.71 -18.05 -4.48
N ALA A 359 -3.20 -19.20 -4.92
CA ALA A 359 -2.46 -20.12 -4.07
C ALA A 359 -1.23 -19.45 -3.46
N MET A 360 -0.52 -18.63 -4.23
CA MET A 360 0.62 -17.86 -3.74
C MET A 360 0.24 -16.84 -2.66
N VAL A 361 -0.89 -16.15 -2.81
CA VAL A 361 -1.40 -15.23 -1.80
C VAL A 361 -1.79 -15.98 -0.52
N GLU A 362 -2.48 -17.11 -0.63
CA GLU A 362 -2.87 -17.93 0.51
C GLU A 362 -1.67 -18.46 1.30
N GLN A 363 -0.62 -18.82 0.61
CA GLN A 363 0.59 -19.36 1.22
C GLN A 363 1.44 -18.29 1.91
N ASN A 364 1.61 -17.11 1.28
CA ASN A 364 2.66 -16.16 1.67
C ASN A 364 2.11 -14.84 2.22
N PHE A 365 0.85 -14.48 1.95
CA PHE A 365 0.31 -13.15 2.24
C PHE A 365 -1.02 -13.18 3.01
N ASP A 366 -1.44 -14.32 3.56
CA ASP A 366 -2.62 -14.36 4.43
C ASP A 366 -2.38 -13.51 5.69
N SER A 367 -3.28 -12.57 5.95
CA SER A 367 -3.17 -11.64 7.07
C SER A 367 -3.05 -12.33 8.42
N LYS A 368 -3.65 -13.53 8.60
CA LYS A 368 -3.52 -14.32 9.82
C LYS A 368 -2.09 -14.81 10.04
N THR A 369 -1.45 -15.31 9.00
CA THR A 369 -0.05 -15.77 9.07
C THR A 369 0.89 -14.58 9.30
N ILE A 370 0.66 -13.46 8.59
CA ILE A 370 1.44 -12.24 8.74
C ILE A 370 1.30 -11.64 10.14
N SER A 371 0.10 -11.66 10.75
CA SER A 371 -0.08 -11.13 12.10
C SER A 371 0.61 -11.98 13.18
N ILE A 372 0.74 -13.30 12.98
CA ILE A 372 1.56 -14.15 13.85
C ILE A 372 3.05 -13.76 13.74
N GLN A 373 3.56 -13.55 12.53
CA GLN A 373 4.93 -13.07 12.31
C GLN A 373 5.16 -11.70 12.96
N THR A 374 4.20 -10.79 12.81
CA THR A 374 4.24 -9.46 13.44
C THR A 374 4.25 -9.56 14.96
N SER A 375 3.38 -10.41 15.54
CA SER A 375 3.31 -10.65 16.98
C SER A 375 4.63 -11.20 17.54
N ASN A 376 5.23 -12.19 16.87
CA ASN A 376 6.51 -12.77 17.27
C ASN A 376 7.64 -11.73 17.21
N PHE A 377 7.67 -10.91 16.17
CA PHE A 377 8.63 -9.82 16.03
C PHE A 377 8.51 -8.80 17.17
N TYR A 378 7.28 -8.38 17.52
CA TYR A 378 7.07 -7.46 18.64
C TYR A 378 7.47 -8.07 19.97
N GLN A 379 7.15 -9.35 20.20
CA GLN A 379 7.54 -10.05 21.42
C GLN A 379 9.06 -10.12 21.57
N ASP A 380 9.78 -10.39 20.49
CA ASP A 380 11.25 -10.37 20.45
C ASP A 380 11.80 -9.00 20.87
N ILE A 381 11.22 -7.90 20.35
CA ILE A 381 11.66 -6.55 20.69
C ILE A 381 11.39 -6.25 22.16
N ILE A 382 10.20 -6.55 22.67
CA ILE A 382 9.81 -6.30 24.05
C ILE A 382 10.70 -7.09 25.02
N SER A 383 11.06 -8.33 24.68
CA SER A 383 11.87 -9.19 25.55
C SER A 383 13.34 -8.79 25.61
N ASN A 384 13.83 -8.03 24.63
CA ASN A 384 15.24 -7.62 24.52
C ASN A 384 15.45 -6.11 24.83
N PHE A 385 14.40 -5.37 25.18
CA PHE A 385 14.46 -3.96 25.57
C PHE A 385 14.46 -3.77 27.08
#